data_1ba58f20a8aa38c726dc2d0daa3d6bba
#
_entry.id   1ba58f20a8aa38c726dc2d0daa3d6bba
#
_cell.length_a   1.000
_cell.length_b   1.000
_cell.length_c   1.000
_cell.angle_alpha   90.00
_cell.angle_beta   90.00
_cell.angle_gamma   90.00
#
_symmetry.space_group_name_H-M   'P 1'
#
loop_
_entity.id
_entity.type
_entity.pdbx_description
1 polymer ?
#
loop_
_entity_poly.entity_id
_entity_poly.type
_entity_poly.pdbx_seq_one_letter_code
_entity_poly.pdbx_strand_id
1 'polypeptide(L)'
;MKELSKSIVRRMSEPNFARRWFVGAGLDIGGKPDPLSLYLEFFPLMTACRVWDWEDGDAQDLAGVAEDSLDFVHSSHCLEHLRDPAIGLAAWFKALKPGGVLVITVPDEDLYEQGKFPPSDFNRDHKWTFTVNKARSWSDRSINVLELLAGLGPAADIEKIALLNSTYRYGLPRYDQTLTPIGESGIEFVVRKRSGRELAAGGLVRETAQPSPADRRHFNQYKADHARMKADAAAKPPFEDENDL
;
A
#
# COMPACT_ATOMS: atom_id res chain seq x y z
N MET A 1 0.40 13.11 15.21
CA MET A 1 0.60 11.70 15.62
C MET A 1 1.85 11.18 14.91
N LYS A 2 2.59 10.23 15.48
CA LYS A 2 3.80 9.70 14.83
C LYS A 2 3.49 8.32 14.24
N GLU A 3 2.76 8.32 13.14
CA GLU A 3 2.25 7.07 12.56
C GLU A 3 3.28 6.36 11.69
N LEU A 4 4.15 7.13 11.03
CA LEU A 4 5.12 6.51 10.13
C LEU A 4 6.19 5.70 10.88
N SER A 5 6.69 6.24 12.01
CA SER A 5 7.66 5.52 12.86
C SER A 5 7.16 4.16 13.33
N LYS A 6 5.85 3.99 13.55
CA LYS A 6 5.24 2.69 13.89
C LYS A 6 5.27 1.70 12.72
N SER A 7 5.02 2.19 11.51
CA SER A 7 4.92 1.35 10.32
C SER A 7 6.28 0.92 9.76
N ILE A 8 7.38 1.57 10.11
CA ILE A 8 8.71 1.34 9.52
C ILE A 8 9.13 -0.12 9.65
N VAL A 9 9.07 -0.70 10.85
CA VAL A 9 9.50 -2.09 11.08
C VAL A 9 8.71 -3.07 10.21
N ARG A 10 7.39 -2.88 10.11
CA ARG A 10 6.52 -3.69 9.26
C ARG A 10 6.87 -3.51 7.77
N ARG A 11 7.04 -2.27 7.32
CA ARG A 11 7.37 -1.95 5.92
C ARG A 11 8.75 -2.45 5.51
N MET A 12 9.73 -2.44 6.41
CA MET A 12 11.05 -3.01 6.15
C MET A 12 11.02 -4.54 5.97
N SER A 13 10.08 -5.24 6.59
CA SER A 13 9.92 -6.68 6.41
C SER A 13 9.28 -7.07 5.08
N GLU A 14 8.72 -6.11 4.33
CA GLU A 14 8.08 -6.32 3.04
C GLU A 14 8.93 -5.69 1.90
N PRO A 15 9.66 -6.50 1.11
CA PRO A 15 10.61 -6.00 0.11
C PRO A 15 10.02 -5.05 -0.93
N ASN A 16 8.72 -5.11 -1.18
CA ASN A 16 8.05 -4.25 -2.14
C ASN A 16 8.16 -2.76 -1.79
N PHE A 17 8.17 -2.40 -0.50
CA PHE A 17 8.33 -1.00 -0.10
C PHE A 17 9.66 -0.42 -0.57
N ALA A 18 10.76 -1.15 -0.37
CA ALA A 18 12.09 -0.68 -0.74
C ALA A 18 12.43 -0.81 -2.23
N ARG A 19 11.74 -1.72 -2.96
CA ARG A 19 12.11 -2.08 -4.34
C ARG A 19 11.11 -1.67 -5.41
N ARG A 20 9.86 -1.39 -5.04
CA ARG A 20 8.79 -1.13 -6.00
C ARG A 20 7.94 0.10 -5.66
N TRP A 21 7.58 0.27 -4.39
CA TRP A 21 6.57 1.25 -4.02
C TRP A 21 7.15 2.61 -3.63
N PHE A 22 8.27 2.64 -2.89
CA PHE A 22 8.99 3.88 -2.59
C PHE A 22 10.22 4.01 -3.48
N VAL A 23 10.00 4.23 -4.77
CA VAL A 23 11.04 4.35 -5.80
C VAL A 23 10.88 5.67 -6.53
N GLY A 24 11.99 6.39 -6.77
CA GLY A 24 11.98 7.67 -7.46
C GLY A 24 11.61 8.85 -6.57
N ALA A 25 10.93 9.84 -7.13
CA ALA A 25 10.53 11.07 -6.45
C ALA A 25 9.02 11.06 -6.14
N GLY A 26 8.66 11.35 -4.89
CA GLY A 26 7.27 11.29 -4.44
C GLY A 26 6.85 12.43 -3.54
N LEU A 27 5.59 12.36 -3.13
CA LEU A 27 4.91 13.28 -2.25
C LEU A 27 4.40 12.53 -1.02
N ASP A 28 4.59 13.12 0.17
CA ASP A 28 4.06 12.63 1.44
C ASP A 28 3.00 13.62 1.95
N ILE A 29 1.72 13.26 1.80
CA ILE A 29 0.58 14.14 2.06
C ILE A 29 0.13 13.98 3.51
N GLY A 30 0.11 15.10 4.26
CA GLY A 30 -0.18 15.11 5.69
C GLY A 30 0.96 14.50 6.52
N GLY A 31 2.20 14.55 6.02
CA GLY A 31 3.34 13.85 6.62
C GLY A 31 3.81 14.39 7.97
N LYS A 32 3.49 15.65 8.33
CA LYS A 32 3.93 16.19 9.62
C LYS A 32 3.15 15.62 10.81
N PRO A 33 3.80 15.40 11.96
CA PRO A 33 5.19 15.73 12.31
C PRO A 33 6.19 14.56 12.07
N ASP A 34 5.82 13.48 11.37
CA ASP A 34 6.60 12.25 11.20
C ASP A 34 6.67 11.85 9.71
N PRO A 35 7.27 12.72 8.84
CA PRO A 35 7.23 12.54 7.40
C PRO A 35 8.11 11.38 6.92
N LEU A 36 7.72 10.79 5.78
CA LEU A 36 8.44 9.70 5.13
C LEU A 36 9.90 10.08 4.79
N SER A 37 10.16 11.36 4.55
CA SER A 37 11.51 11.86 4.29
C SER A 37 12.51 11.67 5.44
N LEU A 38 12.06 11.40 6.67
CA LEU A 38 12.92 11.08 7.80
C LEU A 38 13.49 9.65 7.73
N TYR A 39 13.02 8.81 6.81
CA TYR A 39 13.32 7.38 6.71
C TYR A 39 13.91 6.97 5.36
N LEU A 40 14.54 7.90 4.65
CA LEU A 40 15.11 7.68 3.32
C LEU A 40 16.11 6.51 3.29
N GLU A 41 16.89 6.34 4.36
CA GLU A 41 17.89 5.27 4.48
C GLU A 41 17.29 3.86 4.44
N PHE A 42 16.01 3.70 4.79
CA PHE A 42 15.31 2.41 4.71
C PHE A 42 14.74 2.12 3.33
N PHE A 43 14.70 3.12 2.45
CA PHE A 43 14.14 3.02 1.11
C PHE A 43 15.16 3.50 0.06
N PRO A 44 16.18 2.71 -0.23
CA PRO A 44 17.36 3.17 -0.99
C PRO A 44 17.07 3.57 -2.44
N LEU A 45 15.92 3.22 -3.00
CA LEU A 45 15.51 3.64 -4.34
C LEU A 45 14.63 4.91 -4.34
N MET A 46 14.29 5.43 -3.16
CA MET A 46 13.61 6.72 -3.03
C MET A 46 14.63 7.85 -3.20
N THR A 47 14.49 8.62 -4.26
CA THR A 47 15.44 9.70 -4.60
C THR A 47 15.07 11.03 -3.96
N ALA A 48 13.78 11.27 -3.75
CA ALA A 48 13.23 12.44 -3.08
C ALA A 48 11.83 12.16 -2.53
N CYS A 49 11.49 12.78 -1.41
CA CYS A 49 10.14 12.77 -0.85
C CYS A 49 9.82 14.17 -0.32
N ARG A 50 8.96 14.91 -1.04
CA ARG A 50 8.48 16.21 -0.59
C ARG A 50 7.31 16.00 0.37
N VAL A 51 7.27 16.76 1.44
CA VAL A 51 6.11 16.80 2.35
C VAL A 51 5.10 17.81 1.80
N TRP A 52 3.83 17.45 1.80
CA TRP A 52 2.70 18.35 1.57
C TRP A 52 1.89 18.46 2.84
N ASP A 53 1.77 19.68 3.37
CA ASP A 53 1.03 19.95 4.60
C ASP A 53 0.26 21.26 4.46
N TRP A 54 -0.36 21.74 5.53
CA TRP A 54 -1.20 22.94 5.57
C TRP A 54 -0.64 24.15 4.83
N GLU A 55 0.68 24.35 4.90
CA GLU A 55 1.37 25.48 4.25
C GLU A 55 1.42 25.36 2.73
N ASP A 56 1.30 24.15 2.21
CA ASP A 56 1.35 23.87 0.75
C ASP A 56 -0.03 24.01 0.09
N GLY A 57 -1.13 23.97 0.87
CA GLY A 57 -2.50 24.09 0.39
C GLY A 57 -3.39 22.89 0.71
N ASP A 58 -4.62 22.90 0.16
CA ASP A 58 -5.61 21.84 0.39
C ASP A 58 -5.13 20.51 -0.19
N ALA A 59 -4.99 19.50 0.65
CA ALA A 59 -4.59 18.16 0.27
C ALA A 59 -5.60 17.49 -0.68
N GLN A 60 -6.87 17.90 -0.68
CA GLN A 60 -7.89 17.36 -1.57
C GLN A 60 -7.63 17.72 -3.04
N ASP A 61 -7.15 18.94 -3.30
CA ASP A 61 -7.04 19.46 -4.66
C ASP A 61 -5.61 19.35 -5.21
N LEU A 62 -4.58 19.26 -4.35
CA LEU A 62 -3.14 19.29 -4.71
C LEU A 62 -2.79 20.39 -5.70
N ALA A 63 -3.30 21.61 -5.49
CA ALA A 63 -3.14 22.73 -6.41
C ALA A 63 -1.66 23.00 -6.73
N GLY A 64 -1.31 22.98 -8.01
CA GLY A 64 0.08 23.18 -8.47
C GLY A 64 0.93 21.92 -8.57
N VAL A 65 0.41 20.74 -8.21
CA VAL A 65 1.04 19.45 -8.53
C VAL A 65 0.60 19.04 -9.93
N ALA A 66 1.55 18.86 -10.84
CA ALA A 66 1.26 18.48 -12.22
C ALA A 66 0.79 17.01 -12.30
N GLU A 67 -0.09 16.72 -13.25
CA GLU A 67 -0.45 15.36 -13.60
C GLU A 67 0.77 14.57 -14.11
N ASP A 68 0.79 13.26 -13.90
CA ASP A 68 1.85 12.37 -14.38
C ASP A 68 3.27 12.81 -13.97
N SER A 69 3.43 13.43 -12.79
CA SER A 69 4.70 14.01 -12.34
C SER A 69 5.41 13.23 -11.24
N LEU A 70 4.68 12.43 -10.47
CA LEU A 70 5.21 11.73 -9.31
C LEU A 70 5.39 10.24 -9.55
N ASP A 71 6.47 9.67 -9.01
CA ASP A 71 6.72 8.23 -9.05
C ASP A 71 5.94 7.52 -7.93
N PHE A 72 5.71 8.18 -6.80
CA PHE A 72 4.81 7.69 -5.75
C PHE A 72 4.10 8.84 -5.02
N VAL A 73 2.97 8.53 -4.41
CA VAL A 73 2.28 9.35 -3.41
C VAL A 73 2.08 8.50 -2.16
N HIS A 74 2.52 9.00 -1.04
CA HIS A 74 2.29 8.44 0.28
C HIS A 74 1.35 9.34 1.08
N SER A 75 0.50 8.75 1.90
CA SER A 75 -0.27 9.46 2.92
C SER A 75 -0.61 8.50 4.06
N SER A 76 -0.48 8.99 5.27
CA SER A 76 -0.86 8.25 6.46
C SER A 76 -1.74 9.11 7.34
N HIS A 77 -2.99 8.66 7.55
CA HIS A 77 -3.96 9.36 8.39
C HIS A 77 -4.23 10.83 7.96
N CYS A 78 -4.54 11.02 6.67
CA CYS A 78 -4.93 12.31 6.11
C CYS A 78 -6.26 12.22 5.34
N LEU A 79 -6.54 11.11 4.67
CA LEU A 79 -7.70 10.96 3.79
C LEU A 79 -9.03 11.08 4.54
N GLU A 80 -9.09 10.64 5.80
CA GLU A 80 -10.24 10.75 6.71
C GLU A 80 -10.62 12.19 7.08
N HIS A 81 -9.69 13.12 6.91
CA HIS A 81 -9.89 14.55 7.20
C HIS A 81 -10.39 15.35 6.00
N LEU A 82 -10.35 14.80 4.80
CA LEU A 82 -10.78 15.50 3.59
C LEU A 82 -12.30 15.73 3.58
N ARG A 83 -12.72 16.75 2.83
CA ARG A 83 -14.15 17.00 2.61
C ARG A 83 -14.80 15.88 1.82
N ASP A 84 -14.07 15.37 0.82
CA ASP A 84 -14.45 14.24 -0.02
C ASP A 84 -13.22 13.37 -0.31
N PRO A 85 -13.10 12.20 0.34
CA PRO A 85 -11.98 11.28 0.14
C PRO A 85 -11.87 10.73 -1.29
N ALA A 86 -12.99 10.58 -2.01
CA ALA A 86 -12.96 10.07 -3.37
C ALA A 86 -12.34 11.10 -4.33
N ILE A 87 -12.71 12.38 -4.18
CA ILE A 87 -12.12 13.47 -4.96
C ILE A 87 -10.62 13.61 -4.64
N GLY A 88 -10.26 13.61 -3.35
CA GLY A 88 -8.86 13.70 -2.94
C GLY A 88 -8.02 12.54 -3.48
N LEU A 89 -8.48 11.31 -3.30
CA LEU A 89 -7.77 10.13 -3.79
C LEU A 89 -7.61 10.14 -5.32
N ALA A 90 -8.63 10.60 -6.05
CA ALA A 90 -8.57 10.75 -7.51
C ALA A 90 -7.53 11.80 -7.94
N ALA A 91 -7.44 12.94 -7.23
CA ALA A 91 -6.42 13.97 -7.47
C ALA A 91 -5.01 13.42 -7.21
N TRP A 92 -4.81 12.68 -6.11
CA TRP A 92 -3.55 12.04 -5.78
C TRP A 92 -3.14 11.00 -6.83
N PHE A 93 -4.10 10.20 -7.31
CA PHE A 93 -3.87 9.21 -8.35
C PHE A 93 -3.53 9.85 -9.70
N LYS A 94 -4.14 10.99 -10.02
CA LYS A 94 -3.89 11.75 -11.24
C LYS A 94 -2.45 12.30 -11.31
N ALA A 95 -1.89 12.71 -10.17
CA ALA A 95 -0.52 13.19 -10.06
C ALA A 95 0.55 12.11 -10.33
N LEU A 96 0.20 10.83 -10.21
CA LEU A 96 1.13 9.73 -10.47
C LEU A 96 1.43 9.57 -11.96
N LYS A 97 2.69 9.32 -12.29
CA LYS A 97 3.12 8.82 -13.61
C LYS A 97 2.50 7.43 -13.88
N PRO A 98 2.36 7.03 -15.14
CA PRO A 98 2.14 5.62 -15.47
C PRO A 98 3.23 4.75 -14.83
N GLY A 99 2.81 3.71 -14.09
CA GLY A 99 3.68 2.88 -13.26
C GLY A 99 3.90 3.39 -11.84
N GLY A 100 3.54 4.64 -11.56
CA GLY A 100 3.62 5.23 -10.22
C GLY A 100 2.61 4.63 -9.24
N VAL A 101 2.83 4.83 -7.94
CA VAL A 101 2.14 4.08 -6.89
C VAL A 101 1.56 5.00 -5.81
N LEU A 102 0.29 4.77 -5.41
CA LEU A 102 -0.26 5.27 -4.16
C LEU A 102 0.07 4.28 -3.03
N VAL A 103 0.52 4.77 -1.89
CA VAL A 103 0.68 4.02 -0.64
C VAL A 103 -0.05 4.79 0.46
N ILE A 104 -1.22 4.33 0.82
CA ILE A 104 -2.13 5.06 1.70
C ILE A 104 -2.48 4.23 2.93
N THR A 105 -2.47 4.87 4.10
CA THR A 105 -2.99 4.31 5.35
C THR A 105 -4.12 5.18 5.87
N VAL A 106 -5.24 4.55 6.22
CA VAL A 106 -6.41 5.20 6.86
C VAL A 106 -6.80 4.46 8.13
N PRO A 107 -7.47 5.08 9.11
CA PRO A 107 -7.98 4.38 10.28
C PRO A 107 -9.08 3.39 9.88
N ASP A 108 -9.07 2.18 10.46
CA ASP A 108 -10.18 1.24 10.34
C ASP A 108 -11.27 1.57 11.36
N GLU A 109 -12.54 1.54 10.96
CA GLU A 109 -13.65 1.94 11.81
C GLU A 109 -13.82 1.09 13.07
N ASP A 110 -13.59 -0.24 12.98
CA ASP A 110 -13.73 -1.11 14.13
C ASP A 110 -12.53 -1.03 15.07
N LEU A 111 -11.32 -0.83 14.52
CA LEU A 111 -10.09 -0.81 15.31
C LEU A 111 -9.81 0.56 15.91
N TYR A 112 -10.10 1.65 15.20
CA TYR A 112 -9.85 3.00 15.66
C TYR A 112 -11.09 3.58 16.35
N GLU A 113 -12.20 3.76 15.63
CA GLU A 113 -13.40 4.42 16.18
C GLU A 113 -14.18 3.53 17.17
N GLN A 114 -14.08 2.22 17.05
CA GLN A 114 -14.57 1.22 17.98
C GLN A 114 -16.07 1.37 18.29
N GLY A 115 -16.88 1.55 17.24
CA GLY A 115 -18.33 1.60 17.31
C GLY A 115 -18.95 2.96 17.66
N LYS A 116 -18.17 4.05 17.67
CA LYS A 116 -18.68 5.38 18.01
C LYS A 116 -18.18 6.45 17.05
N PHE A 117 -19.08 6.93 16.18
CA PHE A 117 -18.83 7.99 15.20
C PHE A 117 -20.17 8.45 14.58
N PRO A 118 -20.34 9.73 14.17
CA PRO A 118 -19.63 10.92 14.62
C PRO A 118 -20.12 11.44 15.99
N PRO A 119 -19.36 12.21 16.74
CA PRO A 119 -17.95 12.51 16.54
C PRO A 119 -17.05 11.37 16.95
N SER A 120 -15.81 11.34 16.42
CA SER A 120 -14.76 10.50 16.98
C SER A 120 -14.39 10.95 18.39
N ASP A 121 -14.22 9.99 19.32
CA ASP A 121 -13.73 10.29 20.66
C ASP A 121 -12.21 10.49 20.70
N PHE A 122 -11.49 9.91 19.73
CA PHE A 122 -10.03 9.87 19.70
C PHE A 122 -9.44 10.96 18.83
N ASN A 123 -10.11 11.32 17.71
CA ASN A 123 -9.73 12.45 16.87
C ASN A 123 -10.99 13.16 16.31
N ARG A 124 -11.36 14.28 16.89
CA ARG A 124 -12.59 15.02 16.54
C ARG A 124 -12.61 15.58 15.12
N ASP A 125 -11.44 15.64 14.46
CA ASP A 125 -11.32 16.16 13.09
C ASP A 125 -11.58 15.09 12.01
N HIS A 126 -11.76 13.83 12.40
CA HIS A 126 -12.21 12.79 11.48
C HIS A 126 -13.61 13.10 10.93
N LYS A 127 -13.74 13.08 9.61
CA LYS A 127 -15.01 13.30 8.90
C LYS A 127 -15.58 12.01 8.35
N TRP A 128 -14.72 10.98 8.17
CA TRP A 128 -15.05 9.70 7.56
C TRP A 128 -14.46 8.55 8.36
N THR A 129 -15.10 7.40 8.27
CA THR A 129 -14.58 6.13 8.74
C THR A 129 -14.34 5.19 7.56
N PHE A 130 -13.45 4.21 7.72
CA PHE A 130 -13.11 3.30 6.63
C PHE A 130 -13.25 1.85 7.08
N THR A 131 -13.62 1.00 6.13
CA THR A 131 -13.59 -0.45 6.27
C THR A 131 -13.01 -1.07 5.02
N VAL A 132 -12.39 -2.26 5.13
CA VAL A 132 -11.85 -2.96 3.95
C VAL A 132 -12.99 -3.28 2.98
N ASN A 133 -14.01 -3.99 3.47
CA ASN A 133 -15.22 -4.34 2.72
C ASN A 133 -16.30 -4.85 3.69
N LYS A 134 -17.39 -4.12 3.82
CA LYS A 134 -18.58 -4.54 4.57
C LYS A 134 -19.83 -4.29 3.76
N ALA A 135 -20.74 -5.25 3.70
CA ALA A 135 -22.07 -5.05 3.12
C ALA A 135 -22.91 -4.02 3.91
N ARG A 136 -22.61 -3.86 5.20
CA ARG A 136 -23.27 -2.88 6.09
C ARG A 136 -22.30 -2.47 7.18
N SER A 137 -22.10 -1.16 7.33
CA SER A 137 -21.37 -0.57 8.46
C SER A 137 -22.33 -0.10 9.56
N TRP A 138 -21.82 0.06 10.76
CA TRP A 138 -22.48 0.74 11.87
C TRP A 138 -22.36 2.26 11.78
N SER A 139 -21.39 2.77 11.01
CA SER A 139 -21.17 4.20 10.74
C SER A 139 -21.91 4.61 9.46
N ASP A 140 -22.68 5.68 9.51
CA ASP A 140 -23.35 6.31 8.36
C ASP A 140 -22.39 7.09 7.44
N ARG A 141 -21.15 7.27 7.88
CA ARG A 141 -20.04 7.90 7.12
C ARG A 141 -18.91 6.92 6.82
N SER A 142 -19.23 5.64 6.76
CA SER A 142 -18.26 4.60 6.41
C SER A 142 -17.99 4.56 4.93
N ILE A 143 -16.72 4.45 4.58
CA ILE A 143 -16.24 4.27 3.21
C ILE A 143 -15.68 2.86 3.06
N ASN A 144 -16.20 2.11 2.10
CA ASN A 144 -15.68 0.83 1.69
C ASN A 144 -14.44 1.04 0.80
N VAL A 145 -13.27 0.63 1.29
CA VAL A 145 -11.99 0.84 0.58
C VAL A 145 -12.01 0.17 -0.79
N LEU A 146 -12.56 -1.04 -0.92
CA LEU A 146 -12.64 -1.70 -2.24
C LEU A 146 -13.47 -0.90 -3.24
N GLU A 147 -14.59 -0.33 -2.82
CA GLU A 147 -15.45 0.50 -3.69
C GLU A 147 -14.77 1.83 -4.02
N LEU A 148 -14.12 2.45 -3.03
CA LEU A 148 -13.34 3.68 -3.22
C LEU A 148 -12.25 3.48 -4.27
N LEU A 149 -11.50 2.37 -4.20
CA LEU A 149 -10.44 2.05 -5.15
C LEU A 149 -10.98 1.67 -6.53
N ALA A 150 -12.11 0.97 -6.60
CA ALA A 150 -12.79 0.68 -7.86
C ALA A 150 -13.24 1.98 -8.57
N GLY A 151 -13.59 3.02 -7.81
CA GLY A 151 -13.93 4.35 -8.32
C GLY A 151 -12.81 5.06 -9.06
N LEU A 152 -11.55 4.68 -8.87
CA LEU A 152 -10.39 5.19 -9.64
C LEU A 152 -10.39 4.70 -11.11
N GLY A 153 -11.22 3.72 -11.43
CA GLY A 153 -11.42 3.23 -12.79
C GLY A 153 -10.34 2.22 -13.24
N PRO A 154 -10.33 1.88 -14.53
CA PRO A 154 -9.53 0.77 -15.07
C PRO A 154 -8.01 0.99 -15.01
N ALA A 155 -7.57 2.24 -14.82
CA ALA A 155 -6.16 2.55 -14.66
C ALA A 155 -5.60 2.15 -13.29
N ALA A 156 -6.46 1.91 -12.30
CA ALA A 156 -6.04 1.49 -10.97
C ALA A 156 -5.77 -0.03 -10.95
N ASP A 157 -4.54 -0.38 -10.52
CA ASP A 157 -4.11 -1.75 -10.28
C ASP A 157 -3.90 -1.92 -8.78
N ILE A 158 -4.83 -2.57 -8.10
CA ILE A 158 -4.79 -2.74 -6.65
C ILE A 158 -3.75 -3.82 -6.34
N GLU A 159 -2.60 -3.44 -5.80
CA GLU A 159 -1.52 -4.37 -5.47
C GLU A 159 -1.59 -4.91 -4.03
N LYS A 160 -2.23 -4.16 -3.11
CA LYS A 160 -2.35 -4.55 -1.70
C LYS A 160 -3.56 -3.89 -1.05
N ILE A 161 -4.24 -4.62 -0.18
CA ILE A 161 -5.09 -4.09 0.90
C ILE A 161 -4.81 -4.94 2.13
N ALA A 162 -4.48 -4.30 3.25
CA ALA A 162 -4.14 -4.99 4.50
C ALA A 162 -4.78 -4.29 5.71
N LEU A 163 -5.48 -5.05 6.54
CA LEU A 163 -5.93 -4.60 7.85
C LEU A 163 -4.74 -4.64 8.82
N LEU A 164 -4.44 -3.51 9.44
CA LEU A 164 -3.31 -3.34 10.35
C LEU A 164 -3.74 -3.62 11.79
N ASN A 165 -3.91 -4.88 12.12
CA ASN A 165 -4.44 -5.35 13.41
C ASN A 165 -3.48 -6.26 14.18
N SER A 166 -2.25 -6.45 13.71
CA SER A 166 -1.31 -7.43 14.29
C SER A 166 -0.97 -7.14 15.76
N THR A 167 -1.03 -5.87 16.17
CA THR A 167 -0.78 -5.41 17.54
C THR A 167 -2.04 -5.02 18.29
N TYR A 168 -3.22 -5.19 17.67
CA TYR A 168 -4.50 -4.81 18.26
C TYR A 168 -4.96 -5.79 19.35
N ARG A 169 -5.45 -5.28 20.45
CA ARG A 169 -5.89 -6.05 21.63
C ARG A 169 -7.41 -6.03 21.72
N TYR A 170 -8.06 -7.05 21.16
CA TYR A 170 -9.52 -7.15 21.05
C TYR A 170 -10.25 -7.30 22.39
N GLY A 171 -9.59 -7.84 23.41
CA GLY A 171 -10.20 -8.09 24.73
C GLY A 171 -10.15 -6.91 25.70
N LEU A 172 -9.65 -5.75 25.27
CA LEU A 172 -9.55 -4.59 26.15
C LEU A 172 -10.78 -3.68 26.02
N PRO A 173 -11.10 -2.90 27.09
CA PRO A 173 -12.06 -1.83 27.00
C PRO A 173 -11.71 -0.84 25.89
N ARG A 174 -12.70 -0.09 25.42
CA ARG A 174 -12.53 0.92 24.37
C ARG A 174 -11.53 2.01 24.78
N TYR A 175 -10.44 2.15 24.04
CA TYR A 175 -9.46 3.22 24.15
C TYR A 175 -8.63 3.32 22.87
N ASP A 176 -7.99 4.47 22.65
CA ASP A 176 -7.11 4.68 21.50
C ASP A 176 -5.81 3.86 21.62
N GLN A 177 -5.76 2.72 20.94
CA GLN A 177 -4.59 1.85 20.94
C GLN A 177 -3.42 2.39 20.11
N THR A 178 -3.66 3.42 19.28
CA THR A 178 -2.59 4.09 18.51
C THR A 178 -1.69 4.95 19.41
N LEU A 179 -2.06 5.20 20.65
CA LEU A 179 -1.19 5.83 21.66
C LEU A 179 -0.02 4.94 22.06
N THR A 180 -0.05 3.66 21.73
CA THR A 180 1.10 2.77 21.93
C THR A 180 2.14 2.92 20.81
N PRO A 181 3.44 2.63 21.07
CA PRO A 181 4.50 2.80 20.07
C PRO A 181 4.36 1.93 18.82
N ILE A 182 3.52 0.91 18.85
CA ILE A 182 3.39 -0.12 17.81
C ILE A 182 1.95 -0.31 17.29
N GLY A 183 0.96 0.38 17.88
CA GLY A 183 -0.45 0.24 17.49
C GLY A 183 -0.76 1.02 16.22
N GLU A 184 -1.24 0.34 15.18
CA GLU A 184 -1.59 1.02 13.91
C GLU A 184 -3.11 1.18 13.72
N SER A 185 -3.96 0.22 14.07
CA SER A 185 -5.44 0.30 14.05
C SER A 185 -6.03 0.83 12.72
N GLY A 186 -5.47 0.45 11.57
CA GLY A 186 -5.81 1.04 10.29
C GLY A 186 -5.90 0.04 9.13
N ILE A 187 -6.07 0.59 7.95
CA ILE A 187 -6.05 -0.13 6.68
C ILE A 187 -4.97 0.49 5.81
N GLU A 188 -4.01 -0.32 5.34
CA GLU A 188 -3.03 0.12 4.33
C GLU A 188 -3.43 -0.46 2.97
N PHE A 189 -3.42 0.40 1.95
CA PHE A 189 -3.61 -0.05 0.58
C PHE A 189 -2.58 0.56 -0.36
N VAL A 190 -2.28 -0.22 -1.41
CA VAL A 190 -1.32 0.14 -2.44
C VAL A 190 -1.98 -0.02 -3.81
N VAL A 191 -1.94 1.05 -4.61
CA VAL A 191 -2.53 1.09 -5.94
C VAL A 191 -1.50 1.61 -6.94
N ARG A 192 -1.23 0.83 -7.98
CA ARG A 192 -0.36 1.24 -9.09
C ARG A 192 -1.18 1.83 -10.24
N LYS A 193 -0.67 2.87 -10.88
CA LYS A 193 -1.26 3.46 -12.09
C LYS A 193 -0.81 2.69 -13.32
N ARG A 194 -1.72 2.03 -14.01
CA ARG A 194 -1.44 1.33 -15.26
C ARG A 194 -1.09 2.32 -16.37
N SER A 195 -0.19 1.92 -17.26
CA SER A 195 0.10 2.65 -18.48
C SER A 195 -1.00 2.48 -19.52
N GLY A 196 -1.06 3.39 -20.52
CA GLY A 196 -1.99 3.26 -21.65
C GLY A 196 -1.80 1.97 -22.45
N ARG A 197 -0.56 1.44 -22.52
CA ARG A 197 -0.28 0.15 -23.15
C ARG A 197 -0.88 -1.02 -22.39
N GLU A 198 -0.80 -1.01 -21.06
CA GLU A 198 -1.41 -2.02 -20.19
C GLU A 198 -2.93 -1.99 -20.27
N LEU A 199 -3.51 -0.79 -20.33
CA LEU A 199 -4.96 -0.62 -20.51
C LEU A 199 -5.42 -1.20 -21.86
N ALA A 200 -4.71 -0.89 -22.93
CA ALA A 200 -5.01 -1.40 -24.27
C ALA A 200 -4.85 -2.93 -24.38
N ALA A 201 -3.88 -3.49 -23.65
CA ALA A 201 -3.61 -4.94 -23.64
C ALA A 201 -4.51 -5.71 -22.65
N GLY A 202 -5.26 -5.04 -21.78
CA GLY A 202 -6.03 -5.66 -20.71
C GLY A 202 -5.20 -6.28 -19.58
N GLY A 203 -3.90 -5.93 -19.47
CA GLY A 203 -3.01 -6.46 -18.44
C GLY A 203 -1.56 -6.06 -18.65
N LEU A 204 -0.64 -6.67 -17.88
CA LEU A 204 0.79 -6.40 -17.99
C LEU A 204 1.31 -6.68 -19.40
N VAL A 205 1.94 -5.68 -19.99
CA VAL A 205 2.61 -5.80 -21.28
C VAL A 205 3.99 -6.42 -21.05
N ARG A 206 4.20 -7.62 -21.59
CA ARG A 206 5.52 -8.24 -21.60
C ARG A 206 6.34 -7.64 -22.74
N GLU A 207 7.50 -7.13 -22.42
CA GLU A 207 8.44 -6.74 -23.46
C GLU A 207 8.98 -7.98 -24.18
N THR A 208 9.06 -7.90 -25.50
CA THR A 208 9.67 -8.93 -26.33
C THR A 208 11.20 -8.82 -26.38
N ALA A 209 11.77 -7.96 -25.53
CA ALA A 209 13.21 -7.79 -25.44
C ALA A 209 13.88 -9.12 -25.14
N GLN A 210 14.90 -9.47 -25.96
CA GLN A 210 15.69 -10.68 -25.70
C GLN A 210 16.47 -10.48 -24.38
N PRO A 211 16.49 -11.50 -23.51
CA PRO A 211 17.26 -11.43 -22.27
C PRO A 211 18.73 -11.09 -22.56
N SER A 212 19.34 -10.29 -21.71
CA SER A 212 20.77 -10.01 -21.81
C SER A 212 21.62 -11.30 -21.72
N PRO A 213 22.88 -11.30 -22.16
CA PRO A 213 23.75 -12.47 -21.96
C PRO A 213 23.87 -12.90 -20.48
N ALA A 214 23.82 -11.95 -19.54
CA ALA A 214 23.83 -12.24 -18.10
C ALA A 214 22.53 -12.92 -17.66
N ASP A 215 21.37 -12.39 -18.08
CA ASP A 215 20.07 -13.00 -17.80
C ASP A 215 19.96 -14.41 -18.39
N ARG A 216 20.42 -14.57 -19.66
CA ARG A 216 20.43 -15.90 -20.32
C ARG A 216 21.28 -16.91 -19.57
N ARG A 217 22.43 -16.49 -19.04
CA ARG A 217 23.30 -17.37 -18.24
C ARG A 217 22.57 -17.81 -16.98
N HIS A 218 21.90 -16.89 -16.30
CA HIS A 218 21.15 -17.19 -15.09
C HIS A 218 19.96 -18.13 -15.34
N PHE A 219 19.17 -17.86 -16.38
CA PHE A 219 18.06 -18.72 -16.77
C PHE A 219 18.52 -20.10 -17.25
N ASN A 220 19.65 -20.20 -17.96
CA ASN A 220 20.19 -21.48 -18.40
C ASN A 220 20.70 -22.32 -17.23
N GLN A 221 21.32 -21.69 -16.25
CA GLN A 221 21.71 -22.37 -15.01
C GLN A 221 20.49 -22.95 -14.29
N TYR A 222 19.45 -22.15 -14.11
CA TYR A 222 18.20 -22.60 -13.49
C TYR A 222 17.55 -23.76 -14.26
N LYS A 223 17.52 -23.72 -15.59
CA LYS A 223 17.00 -24.81 -16.40
C LYS A 223 17.82 -26.09 -16.25
N ALA A 224 19.13 -25.98 -16.19
CA ALA A 224 20.02 -27.13 -16.01
C ALA A 224 19.82 -27.75 -14.62
N ASP A 225 19.72 -26.94 -13.59
CA ASP A 225 19.48 -27.41 -12.22
C ASP A 225 18.10 -28.09 -12.10
N HIS A 226 17.07 -27.53 -12.72
CA HIS A 226 15.73 -28.11 -12.73
C HIS A 226 15.69 -29.44 -13.50
N ALA A 227 16.42 -29.54 -14.63
CA ALA A 227 16.52 -30.78 -15.38
C ALA A 227 17.25 -31.88 -14.58
N ARG A 228 18.33 -31.50 -13.86
CA ARG A 228 19.06 -32.41 -12.96
C ARG A 228 18.17 -32.89 -11.82
N MET A 229 17.45 -31.98 -11.13
CA MET A 229 16.50 -32.36 -10.07
C MET A 229 15.43 -33.32 -10.55
N LYS A 230 14.89 -33.14 -11.77
CA LYS A 230 13.93 -34.08 -12.38
C LYS A 230 14.54 -35.46 -12.68
N ALA A 231 15.76 -35.48 -13.19
CA ALA A 231 16.47 -36.74 -13.47
C ALA A 231 16.76 -37.49 -12.17
N ASP A 232 17.21 -36.78 -11.12
CA ASP A 232 17.49 -37.36 -9.81
C ASP A 232 16.21 -37.88 -9.14
N ALA A 233 15.08 -37.18 -9.28
CA ALA A 233 13.79 -37.65 -8.78
C ALA A 233 13.29 -38.90 -9.53
N ALA A 234 13.50 -38.95 -10.84
CA ALA A 234 13.13 -40.14 -11.67
C ALA A 234 14.04 -41.36 -11.42
N ALA A 235 15.27 -41.12 -10.97
CA ALA A 235 16.23 -42.19 -10.66
C ALA A 235 16.05 -42.78 -9.25
N LYS A 236 15.26 -42.18 -8.38
CA LYS A 236 14.93 -42.72 -7.05
C LYS A 236 13.98 -43.89 -7.23
N PRO A 237 14.24 -45.07 -6.61
CA PRO A 237 13.27 -46.15 -6.58
C PRO A 237 11.98 -45.68 -5.92
N PRO A 238 10.81 -46.18 -6.34
CA PRO A 238 9.58 -45.91 -5.65
C PRO A 238 9.75 -46.21 -4.15
N PHE A 239 9.23 -45.36 -3.28
CA PHE A 239 9.23 -45.63 -1.85
C PHE A 239 8.62 -46.99 -1.63
N GLU A 240 9.39 -47.93 -1.09
CA GLU A 240 8.82 -49.11 -0.49
C GLU A 240 8.08 -48.64 0.77
N ASP A 241 6.76 -48.81 0.80
CA ASP A 241 5.98 -48.53 1.99
C ASP A 241 6.50 -49.46 3.11
N GLU A 242 7.08 -48.87 4.16
CA GLU A 242 7.54 -49.58 5.38
C GLU A 242 6.39 -50.17 6.21
N ASN A 243 5.23 -50.38 5.62
CA ASN A 243 4.05 -50.93 6.31
C ASN A 243 3.74 -52.42 6.01
N ASP A 244 4.71 -53.17 5.48
CA ASP A 244 4.61 -54.61 5.33
C ASP A 244 5.51 -55.38 6.33
N LEU A 245 5.45 -55.00 7.62
CA LEU A 245 5.95 -55.83 8.73
C LEU A 245 4.93 -55.92 9.83
#